data_e3bd23145beceb5de9b6368f26a7eabb
#
_entry.id   e3bd23145beceb5de9b6368f26a7eabb
#
_cell.length_a   1.000
_cell.length_b   1.000
_cell.length_c   1.000
_cell.angle_alpha   90.00
_cell.angle_beta   90.00
_cell.angle_gamma   90.00
#
_symmetry.space_group_name_H-M   'P 1'
#
loop_
_entity.id
_entity.type
_entity.pdbx_description
1 polymer ?
#
loop_
_entity_poly.entity_id
_entity_poly.type
_entity_poly.pdbx_seq_one_letter_code
_entity_poly.pdbx_strand_id
1 'polypeptide(L)'
;MNFPYFIAKRLIRGRREGTSFSKPINIIAIIGIAAGLAVMIVAVAILTGFKQQIREKVTGFGSHIQIVNFDSNISFETAPISDAQDFIPKIKQTNGIRHIQVYATKAGIIKTDKDIQGVLLKGIGSDFDWSYFGSHIVDGRVFTVTDTGRTNDVIISKKISDMLRLKTGDSFIMHFVQDPPRSRKFTICGIYETSLEEFDKMYVFCDIGHIKRLNGWDEDKISGFEIFIDNFDKLDEMTYAVREAIGYRLSEDETKFKVTNIRLRYPQIFDWLGFQDMNVIIIITLMIIVTGFNMISGLLILILEKTNMIGILKALGAEDRTIRNVFLYQAV
;
A
#
# COMPACT_ATOMS: atom_id res chain seq x y z
N MET A 1 -18.30 54.02 2.84
CA MET A 1 -17.87 53.39 1.56
C MET A 1 -16.39 53.09 1.69
N ASN A 2 -15.97 51.83 1.51
CA ASN A 2 -14.54 51.46 1.71
C ASN A 2 -13.74 51.91 0.48
N PHE A 3 -13.10 53.07 0.56
CA PHE A 3 -12.41 53.73 -0.57
C PHE A 3 -11.37 52.81 -1.26
N PRO A 4 -10.52 52.03 -0.55
CA PRO A 4 -9.61 51.10 -1.20
C PRO A 4 -10.34 50.04 -2.01
N TYR A 5 -11.43 49.50 -1.53
CA TYR A 5 -12.23 48.48 -2.25
C TYR A 5 -12.91 49.06 -3.50
N PHE A 6 -13.39 50.28 -3.43
CA PHE A 6 -14.00 50.98 -4.57
C PHE A 6 -12.98 51.15 -5.70
N ILE A 7 -11.78 51.64 -5.37
CA ILE A 7 -10.69 51.80 -6.34
C ILE A 7 -10.26 50.45 -6.92
N ALA A 8 -10.04 49.41 -6.10
CA ALA A 8 -9.67 48.09 -6.54
C ALA A 8 -10.72 47.50 -7.54
N LYS A 9 -12.01 47.59 -7.21
CA LYS A 9 -13.11 47.12 -8.07
C LYS A 9 -13.16 47.86 -9.42
N ARG A 10 -12.88 49.16 -9.42
CA ARG A 10 -12.87 49.99 -10.62
C ARG A 10 -11.65 49.71 -11.51
N LEU A 11 -10.51 49.37 -10.94
CA LEU A 11 -9.29 48.95 -11.63
C LEU A 11 -9.47 47.59 -12.31
N ILE A 12 -10.14 46.66 -11.64
CA ILE A 12 -10.45 45.33 -12.21
C ILE A 12 -11.46 45.45 -13.36
N ARG A 13 -12.49 46.33 -13.22
CA ARG A 13 -13.55 46.52 -14.21
C ARG A 13 -13.24 47.54 -15.31
N GLY A 14 -12.25 48.40 -15.12
CA GLY A 14 -11.91 49.47 -16.03
C GLY A 14 -11.27 48.96 -17.32
N ARG A 15 -12.11 48.73 -18.34
CA ARG A 15 -11.71 48.52 -19.74
C ARG A 15 -11.18 49.84 -20.28
N ARG A 16 -9.87 50.03 -20.40
CA ARG A 16 -9.33 51.07 -21.24
C ARG A 16 -8.47 50.45 -22.34
N GLU A 17 -8.85 50.77 -23.55
CA GLU A 17 -8.11 50.56 -24.79
C GLU A 17 -6.77 51.35 -24.69
N GLY A 18 -5.71 50.63 -24.41
CA GLY A 18 -4.34 51.06 -24.45
C GLY A 18 -3.48 49.80 -24.37
N THR A 19 -2.50 49.71 -25.23
CA THR A 19 -1.50 48.64 -25.33
C THR A 19 -0.85 48.39 -23.95
N SER A 20 -1.55 47.62 -23.10
CA SER A 20 -1.04 47.27 -21.77
C SER A 20 -0.24 45.98 -21.91
N PHE A 21 1.07 46.07 -21.83
CA PHE A 21 1.97 44.92 -21.69
C PHE A 21 1.73 44.08 -20.45
N SER A 22 0.88 44.54 -19.49
CA SER A 22 0.61 43.90 -18.21
C SER A 22 -0.35 42.70 -18.30
N LYS A 23 -1.28 42.69 -19.27
CA LYS A 23 -2.20 41.56 -19.42
C LYS A 23 -1.50 40.21 -19.61
N PRO A 24 -0.51 40.09 -20.55
CA PRO A 24 0.18 38.82 -20.70
C PRO A 24 1.05 38.46 -19.48
N ILE A 25 1.62 39.43 -18.75
CA ILE A 25 2.45 39.16 -17.58
C ILE A 25 1.63 38.63 -16.40
N ASN A 26 0.46 39.24 -16.12
CA ASN A 26 -0.45 38.74 -15.08
C ASN A 26 -0.98 37.34 -15.42
N ILE A 27 -1.31 37.07 -16.68
CA ILE A 27 -1.74 35.74 -17.14
C ILE A 27 -0.61 34.73 -16.94
N ILE A 28 0.63 35.05 -17.27
CA ILE A 28 1.79 34.18 -17.08
C ILE A 28 1.99 33.87 -15.58
N ALA A 29 1.88 34.88 -14.71
CA ALA A 29 2.00 34.69 -13.26
C ALA A 29 0.90 33.76 -12.72
N ILE A 30 -0.35 33.98 -13.12
CA ILE A 30 -1.49 33.13 -12.71
C ILE A 30 -1.30 31.68 -13.21
N ILE A 31 -0.93 31.51 -14.47
CA ILE A 31 -0.66 30.19 -15.05
C ILE A 31 0.49 29.52 -14.29
N GLY A 32 1.57 30.23 -13.96
CA GLY A 32 2.69 29.70 -13.19
C GLY A 32 2.29 29.19 -11.80
N ILE A 33 1.49 29.97 -11.07
CA ILE A 33 0.98 29.58 -9.74
C ILE A 33 0.02 28.39 -9.88
N ALA A 34 -0.91 28.43 -10.84
CA ALA A 34 -1.86 27.36 -11.07
C ALA A 34 -1.17 26.05 -11.47
N ALA A 35 -0.16 26.12 -12.35
CA ALA A 35 0.64 24.96 -12.73
C ALA A 35 1.41 24.39 -11.53
N GLY A 36 2.04 25.24 -10.72
CA GLY A 36 2.74 24.80 -9.50
C GLY A 36 1.81 24.08 -8.52
N LEU A 37 0.62 24.64 -8.28
CA LEU A 37 -0.39 24.00 -7.42
C LEU A 37 -0.87 22.67 -8.01
N ALA A 38 -1.15 22.62 -9.31
CA ALA A 38 -1.57 21.39 -9.99
C ALA A 38 -0.51 20.29 -9.85
N VAL A 39 0.77 20.61 -10.06
CA VAL A 39 1.88 19.65 -9.89
C VAL A 39 1.96 19.14 -8.44
N MET A 40 1.79 20.00 -7.43
CA MET A 40 1.77 19.59 -6.02
C MET A 40 0.63 18.61 -5.73
N ILE A 41 -0.58 18.91 -6.18
CA ILE A 41 -1.74 18.03 -5.98
C ILE A 41 -1.51 16.67 -6.65
N VAL A 42 -1.04 16.66 -7.89
CA VAL A 42 -0.75 15.44 -8.63
C VAL A 42 0.35 14.62 -7.95
N ALA A 43 1.43 15.26 -7.50
CA ALA A 43 2.52 14.57 -6.80
C ALA A 43 2.04 13.88 -5.51
N VAL A 44 1.23 14.57 -4.69
CA VAL A 44 0.65 13.99 -3.47
C VAL A 44 -0.32 12.85 -3.80
N ALA A 45 -1.16 13.02 -4.83
CA ALA A 45 -2.12 11.99 -5.23
C ALA A 45 -1.42 10.71 -5.74
N ILE A 46 -0.39 10.87 -6.58
CA ILE A 46 0.41 9.74 -7.07
C ILE A 46 1.08 9.00 -5.91
N LEU A 47 1.72 9.72 -4.99
CA LEU A 47 2.40 9.08 -3.87
C LEU A 47 1.43 8.32 -2.97
N THR A 48 0.31 8.96 -2.61
CA THR A 48 -0.69 8.34 -1.72
C THR A 48 -1.27 7.08 -2.36
N GLY A 49 -1.64 7.16 -3.63
CA GLY A 49 -2.15 6.02 -4.39
C GLY A 49 -1.12 4.89 -4.53
N PHE A 50 0.13 5.24 -4.82
CA PHE A 50 1.22 4.28 -4.92
C PHE A 50 1.47 3.54 -3.59
N LYS A 51 1.55 4.27 -2.47
CA LYS A 51 1.72 3.68 -1.14
C LYS A 51 0.58 2.75 -0.77
N GLN A 52 -0.66 3.15 -1.07
CA GLN A 52 -1.82 2.33 -0.82
C GLN A 52 -1.76 1.03 -1.63
N GLN A 53 -1.44 1.10 -2.93
CA GLN A 53 -1.31 -0.09 -3.78
C GLN A 53 -0.22 -1.05 -3.28
N ILE A 54 0.94 -0.56 -2.86
CA ILE A 54 2.00 -1.42 -2.33
C ILE A 54 1.55 -2.07 -1.02
N ARG A 55 0.91 -1.31 -0.10
CA ARG A 55 0.35 -1.86 1.14
C ARG A 55 -0.65 -2.98 0.87
N GLU A 56 -1.62 -2.75 -0.02
CA GLU A 56 -2.65 -3.73 -0.40
C GLU A 56 -2.03 -5.00 -1.00
N LYS A 57 -1.05 -4.85 -1.89
CA LYS A 57 -0.35 -5.99 -2.49
C LYS A 57 0.41 -6.81 -1.46
N VAL A 58 1.19 -6.16 -0.59
CA VAL A 58 1.99 -6.85 0.44
C VAL A 58 1.09 -7.52 1.48
N THR A 59 0.01 -6.86 1.90
CA THR A 59 -0.97 -7.44 2.84
C THR A 59 -1.79 -8.58 2.22
N GLY A 60 -2.01 -8.54 0.91
CA GLY A 60 -2.66 -9.63 0.17
C GLY A 60 -1.88 -10.95 0.31
N PHE A 61 -0.55 -10.93 0.24
CA PHE A 61 0.28 -12.13 0.44
C PHE A 61 0.49 -12.50 1.90
N GLY A 62 0.76 -11.52 2.75
CA GLY A 62 1.25 -11.74 4.12
C GLY A 62 0.28 -11.36 5.23
N SER A 63 -0.97 -10.99 4.91
CA SER A 63 -1.95 -10.42 5.85
C SER A 63 -1.44 -9.19 6.61
N HIS A 64 -2.27 -8.58 7.44
CA HIS A 64 -1.87 -7.44 8.27
C HIS A 64 -1.11 -7.86 9.53
N ILE A 65 -1.65 -8.88 10.21
CA ILE A 65 -1.09 -9.42 11.46
C ILE A 65 -1.06 -10.94 11.34
N GLN A 66 -0.03 -11.56 11.90
CA GLN A 66 0.06 -13.02 11.97
C GLN A 66 0.32 -13.48 13.40
N ILE A 67 -0.28 -14.63 13.73
CA ILE A 67 -0.04 -15.36 14.94
C ILE A 67 0.62 -16.68 14.55
N VAL A 68 1.83 -16.91 15.02
CA VAL A 68 2.61 -18.13 14.77
C VAL A 68 3.17 -18.67 16.07
N ASN A 69 3.73 -19.87 16.04
CA ASN A 69 4.50 -20.38 17.16
C ASN A 69 5.69 -19.47 17.46
N PHE A 70 6.02 -19.29 18.72
CA PHE A 70 7.23 -18.59 19.13
C PHE A 70 8.44 -19.48 18.88
N ASP A 71 8.97 -19.40 17.67
CA ASP A 71 10.22 -20.06 17.30
C ASP A 71 11.30 -18.99 17.10
N SER A 72 12.53 -19.29 17.51
CA SER A 72 13.71 -18.46 17.28
C SER A 72 14.21 -18.54 15.85
N ASN A 73 13.75 -19.52 15.07
CA ASN A 73 14.15 -19.70 13.68
C ASN A 73 13.48 -18.69 12.75
N ILE A 74 14.27 -18.07 11.87
CA ILE A 74 13.80 -17.22 10.77
C ILE A 74 13.47 -18.12 9.56
N SER A 75 12.73 -19.20 9.79
CA SER A 75 12.32 -20.11 8.73
C SER A 75 10.91 -19.77 8.25
N PHE A 76 10.64 -20.03 6.95
CA PHE A 76 9.28 -20.02 6.43
C PHE A 76 8.45 -21.22 6.95
N GLU A 77 9.10 -22.24 7.51
CA GLU A 77 8.47 -23.39 8.14
C GLU A 77 8.53 -23.20 9.66
N THR A 78 7.43 -22.76 10.24
CA THR A 78 7.27 -22.59 11.69
C THR A 78 6.81 -23.89 12.34
N ALA A 79 7.13 -24.08 13.62
CA ALA A 79 6.53 -25.17 14.40
C ALA A 79 5.01 -25.02 14.40
N PRO A 80 4.24 -26.12 14.30
CA PRO A 80 2.79 -26.07 14.20
C PRO A 80 2.15 -25.57 15.49
N ILE A 81 0.98 -24.96 15.32
CA ILE A 81 0.04 -24.60 16.40
C ILE A 81 -1.32 -25.26 16.13
N SER A 82 -2.14 -25.45 17.17
CA SER A 82 -3.52 -25.90 16.97
C SER A 82 -4.39 -24.77 16.41
N ASP A 83 -5.31 -25.08 15.51
CA ASP A 83 -6.31 -24.16 14.99
C ASP A 83 -7.45 -23.88 15.98
N ALA A 84 -7.68 -24.78 16.93
CA ALA A 84 -8.65 -24.64 18.00
C ALA A 84 -8.06 -23.84 19.16
N GLN A 85 -8.17 -22.51 19.09
CA GLN A 85 -7.64 -21.60 20.12
C GLN A 85 -8.75 -20.78 20.79
N ASP A 86 -8.73 -20.71 22.12
CA ASP A 86 -9.72 -19.98 22.94
C ASP A 86 -9.73 -18.46 22.68
N PHE A 87 -8.64 -17.91 22.14
CA PHE A 87 -8.55 -16.50 21.84
C PHE A 87 -9.20 -16.10 20.49
N ILE A 88 -9.44 -17.05 19.59
CA ILE A 88 -9.99 -16.76 18.26
C ILE A 88 -11.37 -16.07 18.33
N PRO A 89 -12.33 -16.55 19.17
CA PRO A 89 -13.60 -15.84 19.30
C PRO A 89 -13.47 -14.41 19.82
N LYS A 90 -12.51 -14.15 20.73
CA LYS A 90 -12.25 -12.81 21.26
C LYS A 90 -11.71 -11.89 20.18
N ILE A 91 -10.75 -12.39 19.38
CA ILE A 91 -10.18 -11.63 18.26
C ILE A 91 -11.25 -11.33 17.22
N LYS A 92 -12.10 -12.29 16.85
CA LYS A 92 -13.20 -12.08 15.89
C LYS A 92 -14.20 -11.00 16.33
N GLN A 93 -14.38 -10.82 17.65
CA GLN A 93 -15.27 -9.79 18.21
C GLN A 93 -14.60 -8.42 18.35
N THR A 94 -13.29 -8.33 18.15
CA THR A 94 -12.55 -7.07 18.25
C THR A 94 -12.91 -6.15 17.07
N ASN A 95 -13.41 -4.96 17.38
CA ASN A 95 -13.77 -3.98 16.35
C ASN A 95 -12.55 -3.55 15.52
N GLY A 96 -12.68 -3.58 14.20
CA GLY A 96 -11.59 -3.28 13.26
C GLY A 96 -10.86 -4.52 12.71
N ILE A 97 -11.21 -5.73 13.18
CA ILE A 97 -10.77 -6.98 12.57
C ILE A 97 -11.79 -7.42 11.54
N ARG A 98 -11.35 -7.48 10.27
CA ARG A 98 -12.20 -7.84 9.14
C ARG A 98 -12.32 -9.33 8.94
N HIS A 99 -11.21 -10.06 9.01
CA HIS A 99 -11.16 -11.48 8.70
C HIS A 99 -9.99 -12.18 9.41
N ILE A 100 -10.19 -13.46 9.76
CA ILE A 100 -9.16 -14.34 10.30
C ILE A 100 -9.23 -15.63 9.51
N GLN A 101 -8.08 -16.09 9.03
CA GLN A 101 -7.94 -17.34 8.30
C GLN A 101 -6.72 -18.13 8.75
N VAL A 102 -6.77 -19.44 8.54
CA VAL A 102 -5.64 -20.33 8.80
C VAL A 102 -4.73 -20.44 7.59
N TYR A 103 -3.45 -20.73 7.83
CA TYR A 103 -2.52 -21.04 6.76
C TYR A 103 -1.44 -22.01 7.22
N ALA A 104 -0.82 -22.67 6.24
CA ALA A 104 0.42 -23.41 6.45
C ALA A 104 1.41 -23.08 5.33
N THR A 105 2.71 -23.16 5.62
CA THR A 105 3.74 -22.94 4.63
C THR A 105 4.75 -24.07 4.62
N LYS A 106 5.24 -24.42 3.42
CA LYS A 106 6.31 -25.37 3.24
C LYS A 106 7.17 -25.02 2.03
N ALA A 107 8.48 -24.95 2.25
CA ALA A 107 9.42 -24.71 1.16
C ALA A 107 9.52 -25.96 0.26
N GLY A 108 9.64 -25.74 -1.04
CA GLY A 108 9.77 -26.80 -2.00
C GLY A 108 10.41 -26.33 -3.29
N ILE A 109 10.72 -27.30 -4.15
CA ILE A 109 11.40 -27.07 -5.41
C ILE A 109 10.55 -27.65 -6.54
N ILE A 110 10.15 -26.80 -7.47
CA ILE A 110 9.54 -27.22 -8.73
C ILE A 110 10.66 -27.51 -9.71
N LYS A 111 10.68 -28.71 -10.25
CA LYS A 111 11.64 -29.13 -11.27
C LYS A 111 10.90 -29.52 -12.54
N THR A 112 11.26 -28.87 -13.63
CA THR A 112 10.89 -29.26 -15.00
C THR A 112 12.10 -29.85 -15.72
N ASP A 113 11.93 -30.29 -16.96
CA ASP A 113 13.04 -30.87 -17.76
C ASP A 113 14.17 -29.86 -18.00
N LYS A 114 13.89 -28.57 -17.95
CA LYS A 114 14.83 -27.50 -18.32
C LYS A 114 15.20 -26.56 -17.19
N ASP A 115 14.28 -26.35 -16.26
CA ASP A 115 14.38 -25.27 -15.26
C ASP A 115 14.07 -25.81 -13.86
N ILE A 116 14.63 -25.14 -12.84
CA ILE A 116 14.42 -25.43 -11.43
C ILE A 116 14.09 -24.13 -10.71
N GLN A 117 13.00 -24.12 -9.92
CA GLN A 117 12.58 -22.96 -9.14
C GLN A 117 12.26 -23.36 -7.70
N GLY A 118 12.93 -22.70 -6.74
CA GLY A 118 12.55 -22.77 -5.33
C GLY A 118 11.31 -21.91 -5.08
N VAL A 119 10.32 -22.47 -4.41
CA VAL A 119 9.05 -21.79 -4.11
C VAL A 119 8.60 -22.10 -2.70
N LEU A 120 7.71 -21.24 -2.18
CA LEU A 120 7.03 -21.44 -0.93
C LEU A 120 5.58 -21.87 -1.22
N LEU A 121 5.27 -23.11 -0.89
CA LEU A 121 3.91 -23.62 -0.97
C LEU A 121 3.11 -23.05 0.19
N LYS A 122 2.08 -22.27 -0.09
CA LYS A 122 1.15 -21.71 0.88
C LYS A 122 -0.15 -22.48 0.81
N GLY A 123 -0.39 -23.30 1.84
CA GLY A 123 -1.65 -24.03 2.04
C GLY A 123 -2.68 -23.13 2.67
N ILE A 124 -3.85 -23.10 2.06
CA ILE A 124 -5.01 -22.30 2.49
C ILE A 124 -6.14 -23.21 2.95
N GLY A 125 -6.92 -22.74 3.93
CA GLY A 125 -8.11 -23.43 4.45
C GLY A 125 -9.38 -23.07 3.69
N SER A 126 -10.50 -23.65 4.11
CA SER A 126 -11.83 -23.33 3.59
C SER A 126 -12.28 -21.90 3.94
N ASP A 127 -11.63 -21.30 4.93
CA ASP A 127 -11.84 -19.93 5.43
C ASP A 127 -11.05 -18.85 4.64
N PHE A 128 -10.32 -19.22 3.59
CA PHE A 128 -9.47 -18.30 2.85
C PHE A 128 -10.27 -17.23 2.08
N ASP A 129 -9.90 -15.96 2.28
CA ASP A 129 -10.50 -14.82 1.57
C ASP A 129 -9.88 -14.66 0.17
N TRP A 130 -10.63 -15.08 -0.84
CA TRP A 130 -10.25 -14.96 -2.25
C TRP A 130 -10.42 -13.56 -2.85
N SER A 131 -10.94 -12.58 -2.11
CA SER A 131 -11.26 -11.25 -2.66
C SER A 131 -10.06 -10.59 -3.33
N TYR A 132 -8.88 -10.69 -2.73
CA TYR A 132 -7.64 -10.15 -3.29
C TYR A 132 -7.16 -10.97 -4.49
N PHE A 133 -6.88 -12.27 -4.30
CA PHE A 133 -6.32 -13.10 -5.36
C PHE A 133 -7.30 -13.37 -6.50
N GLY A 134 -8.59 -13.48 -6.20
CA GLY A 134 -9.63 -13.66 -7.22
C GLY A 134 -9.65 -12.53 -8.26
N SER A 135 -9.39 -11.29 -7.84
CA SER A 135 -9.29 -10.14 -8.74
C SER A 135 -7.97 -10.07 -9.55
N HIS A 136 -6.96 -10.87 -9.16
CA HIS A 136 -5.66 -10.92 -9.81
C HIS A 136 -5.44 -12.20 -10.64
N ILE A 137 -6.45 -13.05 -10.80
CA ILE A 137 -6.38 -14.20 -11.71
C ILE A 137 -6.37 -13.69 -13.15
N VAL A 138 -5.33 -14.06 -13.88
CA VAL A 138 -5.16 -13.68 -15.31
C VAL A 138 -5.50 -14.83 -16.25
N ASP A 139 -5.46 -16.08 -15.75
CA ASP A 139 -5.84 -17.27 -16.53
C ASP A 139 -6.35 -18.36 -15.61
N GLY A 140 -7.35 -19.15 -16.06
CA GLY A 140 -7.94 -20.23 -15.30
C GLY A 140 -8.94 -19.78 -14.21
N ARG A 141 -8.93 -20.46 -13.07
CA ARG A 141 -9.89 -20.25 -11.97
C ARG A 141 -9.23 -20.43 -10.61
N VAL A 142 -9.90 -19.96 -9.56
CA VAL A 142 -9.56 -20.33 -8.18
C VAL A 142 -10.04 -21.77 -7.88
N PHE A 143 -9.41 -22.42 -6.92
CA PHE A 143 -9.87 -23.72 -6.40
C PHE A 143 -10.63 -23.52 -5.10
N THR A 144 -11.48 -24.50 -4.77
CA THR A 144 -12.21 -24.55 -3.51
C THR A 144 -11.59 -25.60 -2.61
N VAL A 145 -11.31 -25.21 -1.38
CA VAL A 145 -10.88 -26.14 -0.32
C VAL A 145 -12.14 -26.68 0.38
N THR A 146 -12.22 -28.00 0.53
CA THR A 146 -13.32 -28.67 1.23
C THR A 146 -12.77 -29.44 2.42
N ASP A 147 -13.53 -29.48 3.50
CA ASP A 147 -13.14 -30.20 4.73
C ASP A 147 -13.13 -31.73 4.56
N THR A 148 -13.78 -32.25 3.50
CA THR A 148 -13.95 -33.68 3.27
C THR A 148 -13.02 -34.27 2.21
N GLY A 149 -12.28 -33.43 1.48
CA GLY A 149 -11.39 -33.88 0.39
C GLY A 149 -10.26 -32.91 0.14
N ARG A 150 -9.18 -33.41 -0.48
CA ARG A 150 -8.05 -32.59 -0.88
C ARG A 150 -8.03 -32.46 -2.40
N THR A 151 -7.85 -31.23 -2.86
CA THR A 151 -7.63 -30.99 -4.29
C THR A 151 -6.14 -30.89 -4.60
N ASN A 152 -5.73 -31.50 -5.72
CA ASN A 152 -4.38 -31.32 -6.23
C ASN A 152 -4.24 -30.05 -7.10
N ASP A 153 -5.31 -29.27 -7.18
CA ASP A 153 -5.31 -27.99 -7.89
C ASP A 153 -4.44 -26.97 -7.14
N VAL A 154 -3.66 -26.22 -7.90
CA VAL A 154 -2.82 -25.14 -7.38
C VAL A 154 -2.94 -23.91 -8.25
N ILE A 155 -2.67 -22.77 -7.64
CA ILE A 155 -2.54 -21.50 -8.34
C ILE A 155 -1.08 -21.06 -8.26
N ILE A 156 -0.51 -20.74 -9.40
CA ILE A 156 0.86 -20.23 -9.52
C ILE A 156 0.83 -18.79 -10.03
N SER A 157 1.91 -18.05 -9.82
CA SER A 157 2.01 -16.73 -10.44
C SER A 157 2.35 -16.85 -11.93
N LYS A 158 2.02 -15.81 -12.69
CA LYS A 158 2.46 -15.66 -14.07
C LYS A 158 3.97 -15.69 -14.20
N LYS A 159 4.70 -15.12 -13.21
CA LYS A 159 6.15 -15.15 -13.17
C LYS A 159 6.70 -16.57 -13.09
N ILE A 160 6.15 -17.42 -12.21
CA ILE A 160 6.51 -18.85 -12.11
C ILE A 160 6.12 -19.59 -13.39
N SER A 161 4.92 -19.33 -13.92
CA SER A 161 4.43 -19.89 -15.19
C SER A 161 5.40 -19.59 -16.33
N ASP A 162 5.81 -18.36 -16.51
CA ASP A 162 6.74 -17.93 -17.58
C ASP A 162 8.14 -18.53 -17.40
N MET A 163 8.68 -18.55 -16.17
CA MET A 163 9.99 -19.11 -15.86
C MET A 163 10.06 -20.62 -16.12
N LEU A 164 9.02 -21.35 -15.75
CA LEU A 164 8.96 -22.81 -15.88
C LEU A 164 8.26 -23.27 -17.17
N ARG A 165 7.73 -22.33 -17.97
CA ARG A 165 6.95 -22.56 -19.19
C ARG A 165 5.74 -23.48 -18.98
N LEU A 166 5.07 -23.30 -17.86
CA LEU A 166 3.87 -24.03 -17.45
C LEU A 166 2.62 -23.18 -17.73
N LYS A 167 1.52 -23.84 -18.08
CA LYS A 167 0.23 -23.21 -18.40
C LYS A 167 -0.87 -23.78 -17.51
N THR A 168 -2.01 -23.13 -17.48
CA THR A 168 -3.23 -23.67 -16.86
C THR A 168 -3.59 -25.02 -17.48
N GLY A 169 -3.86 -26.01 -16.62
CA GLY A 169 -4.10 -27.42 -17.00
C GLY A 169 -2.85 -28.30 -16.98
N ASP A 170 -1.65 -27.73 -16.99
CA ASP A 170 -0.42 -28.51 -16.87
C ASP A 170 -0.26 -29.07 -15.46
N SER A 171 0.49 -30.17 -15.37
CA SER A 171 0.86 -30.78 -14.08
C SER A 171 2.37 -30.72 -13.89
N PHE A 172 2.81 -30.49 -12.68
CA PHE A 172 4.23 -30.52 -12.31
C PHE A 172 4.46 -31.32 -11.03
N ILE A 173 5.70 -31.71 -10.79
CA ILE A 173 6.12 -32.36 -9.55
C ILE A 173 6.90 -31.35 -8.72
N MET A 174 6.49 -31.21 -7.46
CA MET A 174 7.18 -30.42 -6.47
C MET A 174 7.90 -31.34 -5.49
N HIS A 175 9.17 -31.08 -5.27
CA HIS A 175 10.04 -31.83 -4.38
C HIS A 175 10.23 -31.06 -3.07
N PHE A 176 10.14 -31.79 -1.96
CA PHE A 176 10.30 -31.25 -0.61
C PHE A 176 11.57 -31.81 0.01
N VAL A 177 12.45 -30.90 0.47
CA VAL A 177 13.73 -31.27 1.10
C VAL A 177 13.45 -31.57 2.57
N GLN A 178 13.20 -32.82 2.86
CA GLN A 178 12.98 -33.35 4.22
C GLN A 178 13.46 -34.80 4.28
N ASP A 179 13.52 -35.40 5.44
CA ASP A 179 13.89 -36.79 5.65
C ASP A 179 12.66 -37.63 6.09
N PRO A 180 12.23 -38.65 5.33
CA PRO A 180 12.66 -38.96 3.97
C PRO A 180 12.18 -37.92 2.94
N PRO A 181 12.89 -37.73 1.79
CA PRO A 181 12.44 -36.82 0.74
C PRO A 181 11.06 -37.16 0.23
N ARG A 182 10.24 -36.15 0.03
CA ARG A 182 8.86 -36.33 -0.47
C ARG A 182 8.63 -35.51 -1.73
N SER A 183 7.73 -35.97 -2.58
CA SER A 183 7.28 -35.23 -3.75
C SER A 183 5.76 -35.29 -3.88
N ARG A 184 5.19 -34.26 -4.54
CA ARG A 184 3.77 -34.19 -4.85
C ARG A 184 3.58 -33.72 -6.28
N LYS A 185 2.60 -34.32 -6.94
CA LYS A 185 2.13 -33.87 -8.25
C LYS A 185 0.97 -32.90 -8.04
N PHE A 186 1.05 -31.73 -8.66
CA PHE A 186 0.03 -30.69 -8.65
C PHE A 186 -0.43 -30.38 -10.06
N THR A 187 -1.65 -29.89 -10.20
CA THR A 187 -2.22 -29.44 -11.47
C THR A 187 -2.55 -27.95 -11.35
N ILE A 188 -2.12 -27.16 -12.32
CA ILE A 188 -2.35 -25.72 -12.35
C ILE A 188 -3.80 -25.45 -12.76
N CYS A 189 -4.62 -24.93 -11.86
CA CYS A 189 -6.00 -24.55 -12.14
C CYS A 189 -6.15 -23.06 -12.43
N GLY A 190 -5.18 -22.23 -12.02
CA GLY A 190 -5.19 -20.80 -12.27
C GLY A 190 -3.81 -20.17 -12.19
N ILE A 191 -3.68 -19.02 -12.83
CA ILE A 191 -2.47 -18.21 -12.86
C ILE A 191 -2.86 -16.80 -12.38
N TYR A 192 -2.12 -16.27 -11.38
CA TYR A 192 -2.31 -14.92 -10.86
C TYR A 192 -1.15 -14.01 -11.22
N GLU A 193 -1.40 -12.69 -11.25
CA GLU A 193 -0.37 -11.66 -11.45
C GLU A 193 -0.64 -10.47 -10.54
N THR A 194 0.25 -10.21 -9.58
CA THR A 194 0.11 -9.07 -8.66
C THR A 194 1.07 -7.93 -8.97
N SER A 195 2.04 -8.16 -9.85
CA SER A 195 3.14 -7.24 -10.17
C SER A 195 4.04 -6.90 -8.96
N LEU A 196 4.06 -7.76 -7.94
CA LEU A 196 5.09 -7.78 -6.90
C LEU A 196 6.06 -8.92 -7.19
N GLU A 197 7.09 -8.62 -7.98
CA GLU A 197 7.97 -9.62 -8.58
C GLU A 197 8.60 -10.57 -7.55
N GLU A 198 9.00 -10.06 -6.37
CA GLU A 198 9.62 -10.88 -5.31
C GLU A 198 8.64 -11.92 -4.74
N PHE A 199 7.38 -11.53 -4.54
CA PHE A 199 6.34 -12.44 -4.06
C PHE A 199 5.84 -13.34 -5.17
N ASP A 200 5.65 -12.79 -6.37
CA ASP A 200 5.21 -13.56 -7.55
C ASP A 200 6.21 -14.67 -7.94
N LYS A 201 7.50 -14.51 -7.62
CA LYS A 201 8.51 -15.58 -7.83
C LYS A 201 8.47 -16.68 -6.77
N MET A 202 7.83 -16.41 -5.63
CA MET A 202 7.99 -17.25 -4.43
C MET A 202 6.76 -18.10 -4.12
N TYR A 203 5.55 -17.54 -4.21
CA TYR A 203 4.35 -18.21 -3.69
C TYR A 203 3.60 -19.07 -4.69
N VAL A 204 3.27 -20.30 -4.25
CA VAL A 204 2.33 -21.22 -4.90
C VAL A 204 1.23 -21.54 -3.90
N PHE A 205 -0.04 -21.39 -4.28
CA PHE A 205 -1.19 -21.68 -3.40
C PHE A 205 -1.73 -23.08 -3.63
N CYS A 206 -1.98 -23.80 -2.55
CA CYS A 206 -2.55 -25.14 -2.57
C CYS A 206 -3.53 -25.36 -1.40
N ASP A 207 -4.19 -26.49 -1.39
CA ASP A 207 -4.97 -26.95 -0.24
C ASP A 207 -4.05 -27.26 0.95
N ILE A 208 -4.38 -26.73 2.14
CA ILE A 208 -3.62 -26.87 3.38
C ILE A 208 -3.39 -28.33 3.78
N GLY A 209 -4.31 -29.22 3.44
CA GLY A 209 -4.20 -30.66 3.72
C GLY A 209 -2.97 -31.32 3.09
N HIS A 210 -2.41 -30.74 2.01
CA HIS A 210 -1.15 -31.25 1.47
C HIS A 210 0.02 -31.00 2.40
N ILE A 211 0.08 -29.81 3.02
CA ILE A 211 1.17 -29.43 3.93
C ILE A 211 1.05 -30.21 5.24
N LYS A 212 -0.17 -30.31 5.80
CA LYS A 212 -0.43 -31.13 6.99
C LYS A 212 0.12 -32.55 6.77
N ARG A 213 -0.22 -33.19 5.66
CA ARG A 213 0.24 -34.56 5.35
C ARG A 213 1.75 -34.65 5.06
N LEU A 214 2.36 -33.64 4.42
CA LEU A 214 3.80 -33.61 4.17
C LEU A 214 4.59 -33.53 5.47
N ASN A 215 4.10 -32.77 6.44
CA ASN A 215 4.72 -32.59 7.75
C ASN A 215 4.34 -33.69 8.75
N GLY A 216 3.39 -34.58 8.43
CA GLY A 216 2.85 -35.57 9.37
C GLY A 216 2.09 -34.93 10.52
N TRP A 217 1.43 -33.80 10.26
CA TRP A 217 0.64 -33.06 11.26
C TRP A 217 -0.77 -33.65 11.39
N ASP A 218 -1.32 -33.55 12.58
CA ASP A 218 -2.73 -33.81 12.84
C ASP A 218 -3.62 -32.78 12.12
N GLU A 219 -4.91 -33.09 11.98
CA GLU A 219 -5.84 -32.25 11.20
C GLU A 219 -6.06 -30.86 11.85
N ASP A 220 -5.84 -30.71 13.16
CA ASP A 220 -5.91 -29.44 13.89
C ASP A 220 -4.64 -28.59 13.80
N LYS A 221 -3.57 -29.06 13.17
CA LYS A 221 -2.28 -28.37 13.12
C LYS A 221 -2.15 -27.46 11.90
N ILE A 222 -1.65 -26.24 12.15
CA ILE A 222 -1.46 -25.19 11.16
C ILE A 222 -0.12 -24.49 11.42
N SER A 223 0.40 -23.73 10.43
CA SER A 223 1.56 -22.86 10.66
C SER A 223 1.19 -21.62 11.45
N GLY A 224 -0.03 -21.12 11.29
CA GLY A 224 -0.47 -19.92 11.99
C GLY A 224 -1.80 -19.37 11.50
N PHE A 225 -2.17 -18.23 12.09
CA PHE A 225 -3.35 -17.45 11.69
C PHE A 225 -2.92 -16.19 10.97
N GLU A 226 -3.67 -15.82 9.95
CA GLU A 226 -3.59 -14.57 9.25
C GLU A 226 -4.79 -13.70 9.60
N ILE A 227 -4.55 -12.46 9.99
CA ILE A 227 -5.57 -11.51 10.42
C ILE A 227 -5.54 -10.30 9.49
N PHE A 228 -6.70 -9.96 8.98
CA PHE A 228 -6.94 -8.78 8.16
C PHE A 228 -7.71 -7.74 8.97
N ILE A 229 -7.29 -6.49 8.88
CA ILE A 229 -7.92 -5.35 9.56
C ILE A 229 -8.54 -4.39 8.54
N ASP A 230 -9.49 -3.58 9.00
CA ASP A 230 -10.20 -2.63 8.13
C ASP A 230 -9.34 -1.42 7.76
N ASN A 231 -8.52 -0.93 8.69
CA ASN A 231 -7.72 0.27 8.51
C ASN A 231 -6.25 0.01 8.83
N PHE A 232 -5.40 0.13 7.80
CA PHE A 232 -3.96 -0.07 7.93
C PHE A 232 -3.28 0.92 8.89
N ASP A 233 -3.80 2.13 9.03
CA ASP A 233 -3.21 3.14 9.92
C ASP A 233 -3.36 2.78 11.41
N LYS A 234 -4.28 1.86 11.73
CA LYS A 234 -4.46 1.26 13.06
C LYS A 234 -3.70 -0.05 13.27
N LEU A 235 -2.74 -0.37 12.40
CA LEU A 235 -2.01 -1.65 12.43
C LEU A 235 -1.36 -1.92 13.79
N ASP A 236 -0.71 -0.93 14.38
CA ASP A 236 0.00 -1.10 15.65
C ASP A 236 -0.98 -1.24 16.83
N GLU A 237 -2.08 -0.47 16.82
CA GLU A 237 -3.18 -0.58 17.81
C GLU A 237 -3.82 -1.97 17.74
N MET A 238 -4.15 -2.44 16.54
CA MET A 238 -4.74 -3.77 16.35
C MET A 238 -3.76 -4.90 16.67
N THR A 239 -2.47 -4.72 16.40
CA THR A 239 -1.44 -5.68 16.79
C THR A 239 -1.37 -5.83 18.31
N TYR A 240 -1.48 -4.71 19.03
CA TYR A 240 -1.52 -4.72 20.49
C TYR A 240 -2.80 -5.39 21.02
N ALA A 241 -3.95 -5.08 20.46
CA ALA A 241 -5.24 -5.69 20.82
C ALA A 241 -5.22 -7.22 20.63
N VAL A 242 -4.62 -7.70 19.52
CA VAL A 242 -4.44 -9.13 19.27
C VAL A 242 -3.53 -9.77 20.32
N ARG A 243 -2.42 -9.10 20.69
CA ARG A 243 -1.52 -9.59 21.76
C ARG A 243 -2.22 -9.67 23.10
N GLU A 244 -3.04 -8.67 23.42
CA GLU A 244 -3.81 -8.65 24.66
C GLU A 244 -4.88 -9.76 24.70
N ALA A 245 -5.56 -10.02 23.57
CA ALA A 245 -6.54 -11.09 23.46
C ALA A 245 -5.94 -12.49 23.66
N ILE A 246 -4.70 -12.71 23.21
CA ILE A 246 -3.94 -13.95 23.45
C ILE A 246 -3.53 -14.07 24.92
N GLY A 247 -3.17 -12.93 25.55
CA GLY A 247 -2.68 -12.87 26.94
C GLY A 247 -1.27 -13.42 27.10
N TYR A 248 -0.68 -13.14 28.27
CA TYR A 248 0.59 -13.76 28.71
C TYR A 248 0.29 -15.11 29.34
N ARG A 249 0.35 -16.19 28.54
CA ARG A 249 0.25 -17.54 29.09
C ARG A 249 1.66 -18.00 29.51
N LEU A 250 1.85 -18.16 30.81
CA LEU A 250 3.12 -18.57 31.44
C LEU A 250 3.10 -20.02 31.94
N SER A 251 2.30 -20.91 31.36
CA SER A 251 2.34 -22.31 31.77
C SER A 251 3.43 -23.08 31.03
N GLU A 252 4.11 -23.98 31.75
CA GLU A 252 5.29 -24.70 31.27
C GLU A 252 5.03 -25.61 30.05
N ASP A 253 3.79 -26.00 29.80
CA ASP A 253 3.38 -26.89 28.69
C ASP A 253 2.64 -26.19 27.56
N GLU A 254 2.51 -24.85 27.57
CA GLU A 254 1.73 -24.14 26.54
C GLU A 254 2.60 -23.58 25.43
N THR A 255 2.16 -23.81 24.21
CA THR A 255 2.69 -23.21 23.00
C THR A 255 2.78 -21.70 23.16
N LYS A 256 3.97 -21.14 23.07
CA LYS A 256 4.18 -19.69 23.09
C LYS A 256 3.82 -19.11 21.74
N PHE A 257 2.98 -18.09 21.70
CA PHE A 257 2.59 -17.44 20.48
C PHE A 257 3.43 -16.18 20.22
N LYS A 258 3.82 -16.00 18.97
CA LYS A 258 4.43 -14.76 18.47
C LYS A 258 3.42 -14.03 17.59
N VAL A 259 3.05 -12.82 18.00
CA VAL A 259 2.25 -11.91 17.19
C VAL A 259 3.18 -10.95 16.48
N THR A 260 3.13 -10.94 15.16
CA THR A 260 3.91 -10.04 14.31
C THR A 260 2.99 -9.33 13.32
N ASN A 261 3.34 -8.14 12.90
CA ASN A 261 2.62 -7.44 11.85
C ASN A 261 3.44 -7.37 10.57
N ILE A 262 2.78 -7.01 9.49
CA ILE A 262 3.36 -6.96 8.15
C ILE A 262 4.55 -6.00 8.05
N ARG A 263 4.54 -4.90 8.81
CA ARG A 263 5.63 -3.92 8.85
C ARG A 263 6.90 -4.51 9.46
N LEU A 264 6.76 -5.32 10.50
CA LEU A 264 7.88 -6.02 11.14
C LEU A 264 8.39 -7.21 10.31
N ARG A 265 7.53 -7.80 9.48
CA ARG A 265 7.93 -8.92 8.60
C ARG A 265 8.68 -8.47 7.35
N TYR A 266 8.30 -7.34 6.78
CA TYR A 266 8.90 -6.78 5.57
C TYR A 266 9.39 -5.35 5.81
N PRO A 267 10.31 -5.14 6.78
CA PRO A 267 10.77 -3.81 7.17
C PRO A 267 11.35 -3.06 5.98
N GLN A 268 12.11 -3.73 5.11
CA GLN A 268 12.72 -3.11 3.94
C GLN A 268 11.71 -2.41 3.02
N ILE A 269 10.53 -3.02 2.79
CA ILE A 269 9.47 -2.45 1.95
C ILE A 269 8.87 -1.22 2.65
N PHE A 270 8.56 -1.33 3.94
CA PHE A 270 7.91 -0.25 4.69
C PHE A 270 8.86 0.90 5.00
N ASP A 271 10.13 0.65 5.25
CA ASP A 271 11.17 1.68 5.39
C ASP A 271 11.35 2.42 4.07
N TRP A 272 11.40 1.70 2.94
CA TRP A 272 11.46 2.32 1.61
C TRP A 272 10.23 3.19 1.33
N LEU A 273 9.02 2.75 1.69
CA LEU A 273 7.81 3.57 1.59
C LEU A 273 7.89 4.82 2.49
N GLY A 274 8.53 4.72 3.66
CA GLY A 274 8.80 5.86 4.55
C GLY A 274 9.76 6.88 3.93
N PHE A 275 10.80 6.45 3.22
CA PHE A 275 11.71 7.34 2.50
C PHE A 275 10.99 8.14 1.39
N GLN A 276 9.97 7.56 0.77
CA GLN A 276 9.17 8.28 -0.24
C GLN A 276 8.43 9.49 0.36
N ASP A 277 8.00 9.42 1.65
CA ASP A 277 7.40 10.57 2.33
C ASP A 277 8.37 11.74 2.43
N MET A 278 9.63 11.47 2.78
CA MET A 278 10.65 12.50 2.87
C MET A 278 10.93 13.17 1.53
N ASN A 279 10.99 12.40 0.44
CA ASN A 279 11.17 12.92 -0.91
C ASN A 279 10.04 13.88 -1.29
N VAL A 280 8.78 13.54 -0.96
CA VAL A 280 7.62 14.39 -1.26
C VAL A 280 7.63 15.66 -0.42
N ILE A 281 7.98 15.58 0.87
CA ILE A 281 8.12 16.78 1.72
C ILE A 281 9.15 17.74 1.13
N ILE A 282 10.29 17.23 0.65
CA ILE A 282 11.32 18.04 -0.01
C ILE A 282 10.77 18.70 -1.28
N ILE A 283 10.11 17.92 -2.14
CA ILE A 283 9.51 18.43 -3.39
C ILE A 283 8.48 19.52 -3.10
N ILE A 284 7.55 19.29 -2.17
CA ILE A 284 6.52 20.27 -1.79
C ILE A 284 7.17 21.53 -1.24
N THR A 285 8.20 21.41 -0.39
CA THR A 285 8.91 22.55 0.19
C THR A 285 9.56 23.39 -0.91
N LEU A 286 10.26 22.76 -1.86
CA LEU A 286 10.85 23.46 -3.00
C LEU A 286 9.79 24.14 -3.87
N MET A 287 8.67 23.48 -4.12
CA MET A 287 7.56 24.05 -4.91
C MET A 287 6.92 25.25 -4.22
N ILE A 288 6.78 25.23 -2.90
CA ILE A 288 6.28 26.37 -2.12
C ILE A 288 7.24 27.57 -2.25
N ILE A 289 8.56 27.32 -2.16
CA ILE A 289 9.57 28.34 -2.31
C ILE A 289 9.49 28.97 -3.72
N VAL A 290 9.47 28.15 -4.77
CA VAL A 290 9.38 28.61 -6.16
C VAL A 290 8.10 29.41 -6.41
N THR A 291 6.96 28.90 -5.91
CA THR A 291 5.66 29.57 -6.01
C THR A 291 5.67 30.92 -5.27
N GLY A 292 6.31 30.98 -4.10
CA GLY A 292 6.51 32.23 -3.34
C GLY A 292 7.33 33.26 -4.14
N PHE A 293 8.42 32.86 -4.75
CA PHE A 293 9.23 33.75 -5.62
C PHE A 293 8.44 34.23 -6.85
N ASN A 294 7.67 33.37 -7.48
CA ASN A 294 6.82 33.77 -8.61
C ASN A 294 5.75 34.78 -8.19
N MET A 295 5.13 34.57 -7.02
CA MET A 295 4.16 35.50 -6.47
C MET A 295 4.77 36.88 -6.17
N ILE A 296 5.96 36.93 -5.53
CA ILE A 296 6.67 38.18 -5.24
C ILE A 296 7.01 38.89 -6.54
N SER A 297 7.53 38.16 -7.53
CA SER A 297 7.88 38.75 -8.86
C SER A 297 6.65 39.33 -9.56
N GLY A 298 5.53 38.62 -9.54
CA GLY A 298 4.27 39.09 -10.11
C GLY A 298 3.74 40.35 -9.43
N LEU A 299 3.81 40.38 -8.08
CA LEU A 299 3.40 41.56 -7.31
C LEU A 299 4.32 42.77 -7.59
N LEU A 300 5.65 42.58 -7.70
CA LEU A 300 6.59 43.62 -8.03
C LEU A 300 6.29 44.23 -9.41
N ILE A 301 6.06 43.40 -10.41
CA ILE A 301 5.70 43.84 -11.76
C ILE A 301 4.41 44.69 -11.74
N LEU A 302 3.38 44.17 -11.00
CA LEU A 302 2.10 44.88 -10.85
C LEU A 302 2.28 46.27 -10.20
N ILE A 303 3.11 46.37 -9.16
CA ILE A 303 3.40 47.62 -8.46
C ILE A 303 4.12 48.59 -9.40
N LEU A 304 5.15 48.14 -10.12
CA LEU A 304 5.92 48.95 -11.08
C LEU A 304 5.02 49.51 -12.19
N GLU A 305 4.11 48.70 -12.72
CA GLU A 305 3.15 49.16 -13.73
C GLU A 305 2.20 50.24 -13.23
N LYS A 306 1.81 50.16 -11.95
CA LYS A 306 0.87 51.13 -11.32
C LYS A 306 1.57 52.31 -10.65
N THR A 307 2.89 52.52 -10.87
CA THR A 307 3.67 53.58 -10.25
C THR A 307 3.07 54.97 -10.47
N ASN A 308 2.61 55.29 -11.70
CA ASN A 308 1.96 56.56 -11.99
C ASN A 308 0.65 56.74 -11.21
N MET A 309 -0.13 55.68 -11.07
CA MET A 309 -1.35 55.71 -10.25
C MET A 309 -1.04 55.94 -8.76
N ILE A 310 -0.02 55.28 -8.25
CA ILE A 310 0.46 55.45 -6.88
C ILE A 310 0.87 56.89 -6.65
N GLY A 311 1.62 57.48 -7.61
CA GLY A 311 2.02 58.90 -7.57
C GLY A 311 0.82 59.85 -7.49
N ILE A 312 -0.20 59.64 -8.31
CA ILE A 312 -1.41 60.45 -8.32
C ILE A 312 -2.16 60.34 -7.00
N LEU A 313 -2.35 59.09 -6.49
CA LEU A 313 -3.01 58.87 -5.21
C LEU A 313 -2.26 59.52 -4.03
N LYS A 314 -0.92 59.48 -4.03
CA LYS A 314 -0.10 60.18 -3.03
C LYS A 314 -0.20 61.69 -3.13
N ALA A 315 -0.21 62.25 -4.35
CA ALA A 315 -0.40 63.65 -4.57
C ALA A 315 -1.77 64.15 -4.09
N LEU A 316 -2.80 63.29 -4.12
CA LEU A 316 -4.12 63.53 -3.59
C LEU A 316 -4.23 63.30 -2.07
N GLY A 317 -3.13 62.99 -1.35
CA GLY A 317 -3.07 62.83 0.09
C GLY A 317 -3.40 61.40 0.58
N ALA A 318 -3.38 60.37 -0.27
CA ALA A 318 -3.62 59.02 0.19
C ALA A 318 -2.45 58.45 1.02
N GLU A 319 -2.75 57.89 2.17
CA GLU A 319 -1.80 57.22 3.07
C GLU A 319 -1.29 55.89 2.47
N ASP A 320 -0.06 55.50 2.82
CA ASP A 320 0.56 54.24 2.39
C ASP A 320 -0.29 53.02 2.75
N ARG A 321 -0.98 53.06 3.86
CA ARG A 321 -1.94 51.99 4.28
C ARG A 321 -3.11 51.84 3.30
N THR A 322 -3.64 52.98 2.82
CA THR A 322 -4.73 53.01 1.84
C THR A 322 -4.28 52.42 0.50
N ILE A 323 -3.10 52.81 0.05
CA ILE A 323 -2.51 52.31 -1.21
C ILE A 323 -2.24 50.80 -1.10
N ARG A 324 -1.63 50.34 0.00
CA ARG A 324 -1.40 48.91 0.25
C ARG A 324 -2.71 48.12 0.24
N ASN A 325 -3.75 48.60 0.86
CA ASN A 325 -5.04 47.92 0.88
C ASN A 325 -5.70 47.85 -0.51
N VAL A 326 -5.50 48.84 -1.38
CA VAL A 326 -5.94 48.72 -2.81
C VAL A 326 -5.32 47.55 -3.49
N PHE A 327 -3.97 47.34 -3.34
CA PHE A 327 -3.27 46.20 -3.96
C PHE A 327 -3.67 44.85 -3.31
N LEU A 328 -3.90 44.81 -2.01
CA LEU A 328 -4.38 43.59 -1.34
C LEU A 328 -5.77 43.19 -1.84
N TYR A 329 -6.70 44.16 -2.02
CA TYR A 329 -8.02 43.87 -2.62
C TYR A 329 -7.97 43.54 -4.12
N GLN A 330 -6.89 43.85 -4.80
CA GLN A 330 -6.70 43.48 -6.19
C GLN A 330 -6.10 42.08 -6.36
N ALA A 331 -5.41 41.58 -5.32
CA ALA A 331 -4.80 40.25 -5.30
C ALA A 331 -5.78 39.12 -4.93
N VAL A 332 -6.98 39.46 -4.41
CA VAL A 332 -8.07 38.56 -4.08
C VAL A 332 -9.11 38.54 -5.21
#